data_80a741cbd4c2c2c8a73de02c276aa137
#
_entry.id   80a741cbd4c2c2c8a73de02c276aa137
#
_cell.length_a   1.000
_cell.length_b   1.000
_cell.length_c   1.000
_cell.angle_alpha   90.00
_cell.angle_beta   90.00
_cell.angle_gamma   90.00
#
_symmetry.space_group_name_H-M   'P 1'
#
loop_
_entity.id
_entity.type
_entity.pdbx_description
1 polymer ?
#
loop_
_entity_poly.entity_id
_entity_poly.type
_entity_poly.pdbx_seq_one_letter_code
_entity_poly.pdbx_strand_id
1 'polypeptide(L)'
;MRNYDRVHPRKPEGIEERKAYIVGGGIAGLSAAAFLVRDAQMPGKNITVYDQLPVFGGSMDAAGASETGYVSRGERELEPYMECLWDLFGSIPSLYEEGRTELDETRECNKNWEIDSKHRLWEQGFQPHDESTMGVTPEIQQQMIEMMLTEEDRLEDVTIEQWFSPAFFQSQLWYYWSSMLAFQPYHSLIEMRRYAVRFMHQLHLIKSLRGILRTKYDQYNSLIRPLEVYLADHGVNFVSGATVTDMDIRIEGNDKTVTALHIGEGSGEQIVPVAEKDLVFFTNGSMTQNSTQGSMTEAPVMNRDTVHKGCFSLWEKLAAKCPEYGHPEKFAFDPDKSNFVSCSVTVRDYPQFFDYLAEKTGNPTGKGGCSTFVDAPWFINYNVPLQPVAHDQPENVQFMWFYGLHANNCGTYVKKPMTECSGEEIMREFLYYCGLEDKIDEIMPHITAIPVVMPYITSQFMPRKLKDRPKVIPYGNKNLAFVGQFVELEGDVVFTVETSVRTAMIAVYRLLHLDRPITPVFQGQYDIR
;
A
#
# COMPACT_ATOMS: atom_id res chain seq x y z
N MET A 1 9.56 2.84 -34.51
CA MET A 1 8.46 3.56 -33.85
C MET A 1 8.95 4.94 -33.48
N ARG A 2 8.27 6.00 -33.86
CA ARG A 2 8.63 7.38 -33.50
C ARG A 2 8.27 7.62 -32.03
N ASN A 3 8.95 8.55 -31.34
CA ASN A 3 8.61 8.87 -29.94
C ASN A 3 7.15 9.33 -29.79
N TYR A 4 6.62 10.02 -30.80
CA TYR A 4 5.21 10.43 -30.87
C TYR A 4 4.24 9.23 -30.80
N ASP A 5 4.52 8.15 -31.52
CA ASP A 5 3.67 6.93 -31.55
C ASP A 5 3.65 6.20 -30.20
N ARG A 6 4.66 6.44 -29.34
CA ARG A 6 4.71 5.88 -27.98
C ARG A 6 3.79 6.61 -27.01
N VAL A 7 3.58 7.89 -27.23
CA VAL A 7 2.74 8.74 -26.37
C VAL A 7 1.26 8.63 -26.79
N HIS A 8 0.99 8.38 -28.05
CA HIS A 8 -0.36 8.31 -28.61
C HIS A 8 -0.60 6.94 -29.28
N PRO A 9 -0.93 5.90 -28.49
CA PRO A 9 -1.23 4.58 -29.05
C PRO A 9 -2.44 4.65 -29.96
N ARG A 10 -2.47 3.78 -30.96
CA ARG A 10 -3.61 3.69 -31.85
C ARG A 10 -4.81 3.15 -31.10
N LYS A 11 -5.98 3.72 -31.38
CA LYS A 11 -7.25 3.24 -30.85
C LYS A 11 -7.50 1.81 -31.35
N PRO A 12 -7.73 0.85 -30.45
CA PRO A 12 -8.03 -0.53 -30.85
C PRO A 12 -9.33 -0.61 -31.65
N GLU A 13 -9.36 -1.48 -32.66
CA GLU A 13 -10.57 -1.72 -33.43
C GLU A 13 -11.70 -2.27 -32.57
N GLY A 14 -12.92 -1.76 -32.74
CA GLY A 14 -14.11 -2.19 -32.01
C GLY A 14 -14.15 -1.84 -30.53
N ILE A 15 -13.26 -0.97 -30.04
CA ILE A 15 -13.19 -0.62 -28.63
C ILE A 15 -14.49 0.04 -28.12
N GLU A 16 -15.21 0.77 -28.96
CA GLU A 16 -16.49 1.40 -28.60
C GLU A 16 -17.61 0.39 -28.33
N GLU A 17 -17.48 -0.84 -28.83
CA GLU A 17 -18.47 -1.90 -28.64
C GLU A 17 -18.14 -2.84 -27.48
N ARG A 18 -16.94 -2.70 -26.89
CA ARG A 18 -16.50 -3.50 -25.73
C ARG A 18 -16.95 -2.84 -24.45
N LYS A 19 -17.19 -3.67 -23.42
CA LYS A 19 -17.34 -3.21 -22.04
C LYS A 19 -16.15 -3.65 -21.20
N ALA A 20 -15.88 -2.93 -20.16
CA ALA A 20 -14.89 -3.30 -19.15
C ALA A 20 -15.53 -3.30 -17.77
N TYR A 21 -15.32 -4.38 -17.05
CA TYR A 21 -15.78 -4.57 -15.68
C TYR A 21 -14.56 -4.65 -14.76
N ILE A 22 -14.49 -3.74 -13.81
CA ILE A 22 -13.38 -3.63 -12.88
C ILE A 22 -13.90 -4.03 -11.50
N VAL A 23 -13.34 -5.08 -10.94
CA VAL A 23 -13.71 -5.64 -9.65
C VAL A 23 -12.65 -5.24 -8.63
N GLY A 24 -12.99 -4.26 -7.80
CA GLY A 24 -12.12 -3.59 -6.83
C GLY A 24 -11.75 -2.18 -7.27
N GLY A 25 -12.24 -1.19 -6.54
CA GLY A 25 -12.06 0.25 -6.78
C GLY A 25 -10.86 0.87 -6.06
N GLY A 26 -9.83 0.07 -5.73
CA GLY A 26 -8.54 0.58 -5.27
C GLY A 26 -7.70 1.14 -6.41
N ILE A 27 -6.48 1.65 -6.08
CA ILE A 27 -5.59 2.30 -7.06
C ILE A 27 -5.33 1.43 -8.31
N ALA A 28 -5.24 0.10 -8.19
CA ALA A 28 -5.02 -0.79 -9.32
C ALA A 28 -6.21 -0.80 -10.29
N GLY A 29 -7.43 -0.93 -9.76
CA GLY A 29 -8.66 -0.91 -10.58
C GLY A 29 -8.90 0.45 -11.21
N LEU A 30 -8.76 1.54 -10.45
CA LEU A 30 -8.91 2.90 -10.95
C LEU A 30 -7.87 3.23 -12.03
N SER A 31 -6.62 2.77 -11.86
CA SER A 31 -5.57 2.91 -12.88
C SER A 31 -5.91 2.13 -14.16
N ALA A 32 -6.48 0.93 -14.03
CA ALA A 32 -6.93 0.17 -15.21
C ALA A 32 -8.03 0.94 -15.97
N ALA A 33 -9.00 1.52 -15.25
CA ALA A 33 -10.00 2.40 -15.86
C ALA A 33 -9.37 3.60 -16.58
N ALA A 34 -8.38 4.24 -15.95
CA ALA A 34 -7.70 5.39 -16.54
C ALA A 34 -6.90 5.03 -17.79
N PHE A 35 -6.18 3.92 -17.81
CA PHE A 35 -5.49 3.45 -18.99
C PHE A 35 -6.47 3.04 -20.12
N LEU A 36 -7.63 2.48 -19.78
CA LEU A 36 -8.69 2.19 -20.76
C LEU A 36 -9.20 3.48 -21.41
N VAL A 37 -9.47 4.52 -20.61
CA VAL A 37 -9.93 5.83 -21.12
C VAL A 37 -8.84 6.53 -21.90
N ARG A 38 -7.66 6.71 -21.29
CA ARG A 38 -6.57 7.54 -21.83
C ARG A 38 -5.88 6.89 -23.04
N ASP A 39 -5.50 5.62 -22.90
CA ASP A 39 -4.62 4.94 -23.84
C ASP A 39 -5.39 4.07 -24.85
N ALA A 40 -6.37 3.31 -24.39
CA ALA A 40 -7.24 2.52 -25.27
C ALA A 40 -8.38 3.33 -25.89
N GLN A 41 -8.63 4.55 -25.42
CA GLN A 41 -9.71 5.44 -25.88
C GLN A 41 -11.08 4.75 -25.80
N MET A 42 -11.29 3.91 -24.79
CA MET A 42 -12.58 3.29 -24.52
C MET A 42 -13.55 4.36 -23.99
N PRO A 43 -14.81 4.43 -24.51
CA PRO A 43 -15.80 5.33 -23.92
C PRO A 43 -16.05 5.01 -22.44
N GLY A 44 -15.96 6.00 -21.55
CA GLY A 44 -16.10 5.77 -20.12
C GLY A 44 -17.43 5.12 -19.72
N LYS A 45 -18.54 5.45 -20.43
CA LYS A 45 -19.85 4.79 -20.23
C LYS A 45 -19.83 3.27 -20.40
N ASN A 46 -18.80 2.73 -21.03
CA ASN A 46 -18.60 1.29 -21.23
C ASN A 46 -17.77 0.66 -20.11
N ILE A 47 -17.25 1.46 -19.18
CA ILE A 47 -16.42 1.02 -18.05
C ILE A 47 -17.26 1.08 -16.78
N THR A 48 -17.28 -0.01 -16.01
CA THR A 48 -17.95 -0.06 -14.71
C THR A 48 -16.97 -0.54 -13.64
N VAL A 49 -16.82 0.23 -12.58
CA VAL A 49 -16.00 -0.09 -11.42
C VAL A 49 -16.91 -0.50 -10.26
N TYR A 50 -16.74 -1.73 -9.78
CA TYR A 50 -17.46 -2.26 -8.62
C TYR A 50 -16.55 -2.24 -7.39
N ASP A 51 -17.04 -1.77 -6.27
CA ASP A 51 -16.38 -1.92 -4.97
C ASP A 51 -17.39 -2.28 -3.88
N GLN A 52 -16.98 -3.16 -2.95
CA GLN A 52 -17.81 -3.54 -1.81
C GLN A 52 -17.93 -2.44 -0.75
N LEU A 53 -16.95 -1.52 -0.70
CA LEU A 53 -16.94 -0.40 0.25
C LEU A 53 -17.77 0.78 -0.29
N PRO A 54 -18.27 1.64 0.59
CA PRO A 54 -18.99 2.85 0.17
C PRO A 54 -18.06 3.93 -0.41
N VAL A 55 -16.75 3.83 -0.16
CA VAL A 55 -15.73 4.78 -0.62
C VAL A 55 -14.70 4.02 -1.47
N PHE A 56 -14.35 4.57 -2.61
CA PHE A 56 -13.28 4.04 -3.45
C PHE A 56 -11.91 4.37 -2.87
N GLY A 57 -10.84 3.72 -3.39
CA GLY A 57 -9.47 3.93 -2.94
C GLY A 57 -8.81 2.69 -2.33
N GLY A 58 -9.60 1.72 -1.89
CA GLY A 58 -9.09 0.47 -1.30
C GLY A 58 -8.22 0.75 -0.07
N SER A 59 -6.95 0.35 -0.10
CA SER A 59 -6.01 0.57 1.00
C SER A 59 -5.52 2.02 1.14
N MET A 60 -5.89 2.90 0.20
CA MET A 60 -5.51 4.32 0.17
C MET A 60 -6.70 5.25 0.41
N ASP A 61 -7.81 4.72 0.90
CA ASP A 61 -8.92 5.55 1.35
C ASP A 61 -8.52 6.37 2.58
N ALA A 62 -9.22 7.48 2.77
CA ALA A 62 -9.18 8.29 3.99
C ALA A 62 -10.59 8.56 4.46
N ALA A 63 -10.75 8.82 5.74
CA ALA A 63 -12.02 9.10 6.35
C ALA A 63 -11.86 10.11 7.50
N GLY A 64 -13.00 10.53 8.06
CA GLY A 64 -13.03 11.45 9.19
C GLY A 64 -12.98 12.91 8.77
N ALA A 65 -12.89 13.76 9.78
CA ALA A 65 -12.84 15.22 9.64
C ALA A 65 -12.09 15.82 10.82
N SER A 66 -11.84 17.13 10.78
CA SER A 66 -11.16 17.83 11.85
C SER A 66 -11.83 17.65 13.23
N GLU A 67 -13.16 17.55 13.28
CA GLU A 67 -13.94 17.41 14.51
C GLU A 67 -13.95 15.99 15.05
N THR A 68 -14.03 14.99 14.19
CA THR A 68 -14.15 13.57 14.56
C THR A 68 -12.83 12.83 14.60
N GLY A 69 -11.78 13.43 14.06
CA GLY A 69 -10.48 12.85 13.81
C GLY A 69 -10.33 12.30 12.39
N TYR A 70 -9.17 12.53 11.79
CA TYR A 70 -8.82 11.95 10.50
C TYR A 70 -8.41 10.48 10.68
N VAL A 71 -8.68 9.66 9.66
CA VAL A 71 -8.32 8.24 9.64
C VAL A 71 -7.55 7.92 8.36
N SER A 72 -6.38 7.31 8.52
CA SER A 72 -5.58 6.76 7.43
C SER A 72 -5.17 5.33 7.77
N ARG A 73 -5.19 4.43 6.80
CA ARG A 73 -4.75 3.04 6.96
C ARG A 73 -3.28 2.82 6.58
N GLY A 74 -2.49 3.85 6.61
CA GLY A 74 -1.05 3.87 6.37
C GLY A 74 -0.61 4.97 5.44
N GLU A 75 0.64 5.36 5.57
CA GLU A 75 1.30 6.23 4.60
C GLU A 75 1.96 5.38 3.50
N ARG A 76 2.05 5.95 2.31
CA ARG A 76 2.71 5.35 1.15
C ARG A 76 3.87 6.24 0.74
N GLU A 77 5.08 5.78 1.03
CA GLU A 77 6.28 6.44 0.57
C GLU A 77 6.45 6.20 -0.93
N LEU A 78 6.79 7.24 -1.65
CA LEU A 78 6.97 7.23 -3.09
C LEU A 78 8.42 7.51 -3.44
N GLU A 79 8.82 7.21 -4.68
CA GLU A 79 10.16 7.51 -5.17
C GLU A 79 10.13 7.99 -6.64
N PRO A 80 11.19 8.67 -7.11
CA PRO A 80 11.24 9.22 -8.47
C PRO A 80 11.11 8.17 -9.59
N TYR A 81 11.47 6.91 -9.33
CA TYR A 81 11.51 5.82 -10.31
C TYR A 81 10.27 4.93 -10.30
N MET A 82 9.17 5.40 -9.75
CA MET A 82 7.84 4.80 -9.89
C MET A 82 7.26 5.20 -11.25
N GLU A 83 7.82 4.63 -12.31
CA GLU A 83 7.65 5.09 -13.69
C GLU A 83 6.21 4.98 -14.21
N CYS A 84 5.48 3.89 -13.87
CA CYS A 84 4.10 3.73 -14.28
C CYS A 84 3.18 4.67 -13.50
N LEU A 85 3.46 4.87 -12.22
CA LEU A 85 2.74 5.83 -11.39
C LEU A 85 2.85 7.24 -11.97
N TRP A 86 4.07 7.69 -12.24
CA TRP A 86 4.29 9.05 -12.75
C TRP A 86 3.85 9.24 -14.19
N ASP A 87 3.87 8.18 -15.02
CA ASP A 87 3.26 8.19 -16.35
C ASP A 87 1.75 8.45 -16.25
N LEU A 88 1.07 7.80 -15.32
CA LEU A 88 -0.36 8.00 -15.11
C LEU A 88 -0.64 9.41 -14.55
N PHE A 89 -0.05 9.75 -13.42
CA PHE A 89 -0.35 11.00 -12.69
C PHE A 89 0.23 12.26 -13.37
N GLY A 90 1.12 12.12 -14.34
CA GLY A 90 1.48 13.16 -15.28
C GLY A 90 0.38 13.56 -16.27
N SER A 91 -0.74 12.82 -16.29
CA SER A 91 -1.92 13.12 -17.11
C SER A 91 -3.20 13.36 -16.29
N ILE A 92 -3.17 13.16 -14.99
CA ILE A 92 -4.31 13.40 -14.10
C ILE A 92 -4.24 14.84 -13.60
N PRO A 93 -5.27 15.68 -13.86
CA PRO A 93 -5.30 17.07 -13.38
C PRO A 93 -5.32 17.14 -11.86
N SER A 94 -4.55 18.08 -11.30
CA SER A 94 -4.67 18.43 -9.88
C SER A 94 -6.05 19.03 -9.60
N LEU A 95 -6.63 18.67 -8.47
CA LEU A 95 -7.91 19.23 -8.02
C LEU A 95 -7.75 20.62 -7.38
N TYR A 96 -6.53 20.98 -6.99
CA TYR A 96 -6.28 22.16 -6.17
C TYR A 96 -5.40 23.21 -6.88
N GLU A 97 -4.76 22.85 -8.00
CA GLU A 97 -3.90 23.75 -8.77
C GLU A 97 -4.29 23.73 -10.26
N GLU A 98 -4.99 24.79 -10.68
CA GLU A 98 -5.48 24.92 -12.06
C GLU A 98 -4.35 24.82 -13.09
N GLY A 99 -4.54 24.02 -14.13
CA GLY A 99 -3.59 23.86 -15.23
C GLY A 99 -2.37 22.99 -14.91
N ARG A 100 -2.33 22.35 -13.75
CA ARG A 100 -1.26 21.43 -13.32
C ARG A 100 -1.77 19.99 -13.21
N THR A 101 -0.83 19.07 -13.18
CA THR A 101 -1.09 17.65 -12.91
C THR A 101 -0.71 17.28 -11.48
N GLU A 102 -1.19 16.14 -10.99
CA GLU A 102 -0.81 15.61 -9.68
C GLU A 102 0.71 15.34 -9.59
N LEU A 103 1.36 14.98 -10.70
CA LEU A 103 2.81 14.87 -10.77
C LEU A 103 3.51 16.22 -10.57
N ASP A 104 2.98 17.30 -11.17
CA ASP A 104 3.55 18.65 -11.03
C ASP A 104 3.41 19.13 -9.59
N GLU A 105 2.26 18.92 -8.96
CA GLU A 105 2.01 19.25 -7.56
C GLU A 105 2.94 18.49 -6.62
N THR A 106 3.07 17.16 -6.83
CA THR A 106 3.97 16.32 -6.05
C THR A 106 5.43 16.74 -6.18
N ARG A 107 5.89 17.06 -7.40
CA ARG A 107 7.27 17.53 -7.64
C ARG A 107 7.56 18.85 -6.96
N GLU A 108 6.63 19.79 -7.02
CA GLU A 108 6.80 21.09 -6.36
C GLU A 108 6.81 20.95 -4.84
N CYS A 109 5.90 20.15 -4.30
CA CYS A 109 5.87 19.85 -2.87
C CYS A 109 7.23 19.33 -2.39
N ASN A 110 7.78 18.30 -3.04
CA ASN A 110 9.03 17.67 -2.64
C ASN A 110 10.26 18.56 -2.89
N LYS A 111 10.22 19.46 -3.87
CA LYS A 111 11.27 20.46 -4.06
C LYS A 111 11.37 21.44 -2.88
N ASN A 112 10.23 21.80 -2.30
CA ASN A 112 10.15 22.74 -1.18
C ASN A 112 10.29 22.05 0.19
N TRP A 113 9.90 20.77 0.28
CA TRP A 113 9.81 19.99 1.51
C TRP A 113 10.48 18.62 1.37
N GLU A 114 11.75 18.60 0.96
CA GLU A 114 12.54 17.37 0.92
C GLU A 114 12.63 16.74 2.31
N ILE A 115 12.40 15.43 2.38
CA ILE A 115 12.63 14.63 3.60
C ILE A 115 14.12 14.55 3.86
N ASP A 116 14.54 14.81 5.09
CA ASP A 116 15.94 14.70 5.53
C ASP A 116 15.99 14.43 7.04
N SER A 117 15.60 13.22 7.45
CA SER A 117 15.60 12.82 8.87
C SER A 117 17.00 12.91 9.47
N LYS A 118 17.12 13.52 10.63
CA LYS A 118 18.41 13.66 11.35
C LYS A 118 18.75 12.41 12.12
N HIS A 119 17.77 11.85 12.82
CA HIS A 119 17.88 10.62 13.60
C HIS A 119 16.55 9.88 13.55
N ARG A 120 16.56 8.55 13.51
CA ARG A 120 15.33 7.78 13.35
C ARG A 120 15.12 6.67 14.35
N LEU A 121 16.18 6.17 15.00
CA LEU A 121 16.09 5.08 15.96
C LEU A 121 16.22 5.65 17.39
N TRP A 122 15.22 5.45 18.20
CA TRP A 122 15.08 6.01 19.52
C TRP A 122 14.83 4.93 20.56
N GLU A 123 15.21 5.20 21.78
CA GLU A 123 14.79 4.50 22.98
C GLU A 123 13.87 5.40 23.82
N GLN A 124 13.23 4.86 24.83
CA GLN A 124 12.28 5.57 25.68
C GLN A 124 12.84 6.95 26.14
N GLY A 125 11.98 7.98 26.09
CA GLY A 125 12.35 9.36 26.43
C GLY A 125 13.20 10.06 25.35
N PHE A 126 13.14 9.59 24.10
CA PHE A 126 13.96 10.09 22.99
C PHE A 126 15.46 9.98 23.26
N GLN A 127 15.90 8.94 23.97
CA GLN A 127 17.31 8.63 24.02
C GLN A 127 17.75 8.12 22.64
N PRO A 128 18.79 8.69 22.02
CA PRO A 128 19.24 8.23 20.71
C PRO A 128 19.76 6.79 20.80
N HIS A 129 19.22 5.89 19.99
CA HIS A 129 19.80 4.58 19.80
C HIS A 129 21.12 4.71 19.01
N ASP A 130 22.12 3.87 19.29
CA ASP A 130 23.42 3.95 18.60
C ASP A 130 23.29 3.65 17.09
N GLU A 131 23.43 4.67 16.29
CA GLU A 131 23.45 4.61 14.82
C GLU A 131 24.86 4.83 14.24
N SER A 132 25.92 4.78 15.06
CA SER A 132 27.31 5.02 14.62
C SER A 132 27.75 4.04 13.54
N THR A 133 27.19 2.82 13.57
CA THR A 133 27.40 1.77 12.55
C THR A 133 26.04 1.26 12.05
N MET A 134 26.05 0.49 10.98
CA MET A 134 24.85 -0.23 10.52
C MET A 134 24.71 -1.61 11.18
N GLY A 135 25.65 -2.01 12.05
CA GLY A 135 25.68 -3.32 12.68
C GLY A 135 25.91 -4.48 11.70
N VAL A 136 26.44 -4.18 10.51
CA VAL A 136 26.63 -5.17 9.44
C VAL A 136 28.01 -5.80 9.55
N THR A 137 28.07 -7.01 10.08
CA THR A 137 29.30 -7.81 10.17
C THR A 137 29.72 -8.39 8.82
N PRO A 138 30.97 -8.85 8.64
CA PRO A 138 31.37 -9.56 7.41
C PRO A 138 30.49 -10.77 7.07
N GLU A 139 30.00 -11.49 8.07
CA GLU A 139 29.06 -12.60 7.90
C GLU A 139 27.73 -12.12 7.30
N ILE A 140 27.15 -11.06 7.86
CA ILE A 140 25.89 -10.45 7.37
C ILE A 140 26.09 -9.94 5.93
N GLN A 141 27.23 -9.30 5.63
CA GLN A 141 27.56 -8.86 4.27
C GLN A 141 27.57 -10.02 3.28
N GLN A 142 28.21 -11.12 3.65
CA GLN A 142 28.25 -12.33 2.83
C GLN A 142 26.84 -12.87 2.60
N GLN A 143 26.02 -13.02 3.65
CA GLN A 143 24.63 -13.49 3.56
C GLN A 143 23.78 -12.60 2.66
N MET A 144 23.93 -11.27 2.73
CA MET A 144 23.25 -10.33 1.83
C MET A 144 23.65 -10.52 0.38
N ILE A 145 24.95 -10.66 0.09
CA ILE A 145 25.47 -10.87 -1.27
C ILE A 145 24.94 -12.20 -1.81
N GLU A 146 25.03 -13.28 -1.03
CA GLU A 146 24.53 -14.61 -1.41
C GLU A 146 23.03 -14.56 -1.70
N MET A 147 22.23 -13.90 -0.86
CA MET A 147 20.79 -13.73 -1.11
C MET A 147 20.53 -13.01 -2.44
N MET A 148 21.23 -11.92 -2.72
CA MET A 148 21.03 -11.17 -3.96
C MET A 148 21.43 -11.93 -5.22
N LEU A 149 22.45 -12.79 -5.13
CA LEU A 149 22.96 -13.60 -6.25
C LEU A 149 22.21 -14.93 -6.43
N THR A 150 21.43 -15.36 -5.43
CA THR A 150 20.67 -16.62 -5.51
C THR A 150 19.42 -16.45 -6.38
N GLU A 151 19.18 -17.41 -7.27
CA GLU A 151 17.96 -17.46 -8.10
C GLU A 151 16.71 -17.60 -7.22
N GLU A 152 15.62 -16.92 -7.58
CA GLU A 152 14.41 -16.83 -6.75
C GLU A 152 13.73 -18.18 -6.51
N ASP A 153 13.80 -19.11 -7.46
CA ASP A 153 13.25 -20.46 -7.32
C ASP A 153 13.89 -21.28 -6.19
N ARG A 154 15.15 -20.97 -5.84
CA ARG A 154 15.86 -21.58 -4.70
C ARG A 154 15.50 -20.95 -3.36
N LEU A 155 14.80 -19.82 -3.38
CA LEU A 155 14.37 -19.08 -2.19
C LEU A 155 12.88 -19.31 -1.88
N GLU A 156 12.22 -20.19 -2.64
CA GLU A 156 10.82 -20.54 -2.42
C GLU A 156 10.60 -21.12 -1.02
N ASP A 157 9.55 -20.64 -0.33
CA ASP A 157 9.19 -21.01 1.05
C ASP A 157 10.29 -20.76 2.12
N VAL A 158 11.42 -20.11 1.78
CA VAL A 158 12.48 -19.74 2.74
C VAL A 158 12.12 -18.44 3.45
N THR A 159 12.29 -18.41 4.78
CA THR A 159 12.11 -17.20 5.59
C THR A 159 13.42 -16.43 5.76
N ILE A 160 13.31 -15.15 6.11
CA ILE A 160 14.48 -14.30 6.38
C ILE A 160 15.30 -14.85 7.55
N GLU A 161 14.62 -15.33 8.61
CA GLU A 161 15.28 -15.90 9.80
C GLU A 161 15.98 -17.24 9.56
N GLN A 162 15.58 -17.97 8.51
CA GLN A 162 16.29 -19.19 8.09
C GLN A 162 17.57 -18.90 7.32
N TRP A 163 17.72 -17.68 6.80
CA TRP A 163 18.84 -17.27 5.99
C TRP A 163 19.90 -16.51 6.77
N PHE A 164 19.47 -15.54 7.57
CA PHE A 164 20.36 -14.65 8.30
C PHE A 164 20.65 -15.14 9.72
N SER A 165 21.87 -14.89 10.18
CA SER A 165 22.26 -15.14 11.57
C SER A 165 21.47 -14.27 12.55
N PRO A 166 21.31 -14.69 13.82
CA PRO A 166 20.57 -13.90 14.83
C PRO A 166 21.11 -12.47 15.03
N ALA A 167 22.40 -12.24 14.76
CA ALA A 167 23.02 -10.91 14.85
C ALA A 167 22.43 -9.91 13.85
N PHE A 168 21.94 -10.38 12.72
CA PHE A 168 21.28 -9.54 11.72
C PHE A 168 20.06 -8.82 12.30
N PHE A 169 19.23 -9.52 13.07
CA PHE A 169 17.99 -8.98 13.65
C PHE A 169 18.21 -7.99 14.79
N GLN A 170 19.45 -7.82 15.24
CA GLN A 170 19.87 -6.83 16.22
C GLN A 170 20.67 -5.68 15.58
N SER A 171 20.83 -5.70 14.26
CA SER A 171 21.55 -4.66 13.53
C SER A 171 20.69 -3.43 13.30
N GLN A 172 21.30 -2.24 13.23
CA GLN A 172 20.63 -1.01 12.85
C GLN A 172 20.05 -1.11 11.44
N LEU A 173 20.71 -1.85 10.53
CA LEU A 173 20.17 -2.12 9.19
C LEU A 173 18.81 -2.81 9.27
N TRP A 174 18.65 -3.84 10.14
CA TRP A 174 17.37 -4.50 10.31
C TRP A 174 16.32 -3.58 10.92
N TYR A 175 16.66 -2.77 11.90
CA TYR A 175 15.73 -1.82 12.51
C TYR A 175 15.21 -0.80 11.48
N TYR A 176 16.08 -0.25 10.65
CA TYR A 176 15.66 0.62 9.54
C TYR A 176 14.80 -0.10 8.52
N TRP A 177 15.19 -1.34 8.18
CA TRP A 177 14.50 -2.14 7.17
C TRP A 177 13.09 -2.53 7.63
N SER A 178 12.97 -3.07 8.84
CA SER A 178 11.70 -3.51 9.40
C SER A 178 10.76 -2.34 9.70
N SER A 179 11.27 -1.22 10.21
CA SER A 179 10.45 -0.06 10.53
C SER A 179 9.91 0.66 9.29
N MET A 180 10.66 0.67 8.19
CA MET A 180 10.24 1.33 6.95
C MET A 180 9.31 0.45 6.11
N LEU A 181 9.59 -0.84 6.05
CA LEU A 181 8.96 -1.78 5.12
C LEU A 181 8.04 -2.81 5.80
N ALA A 182 7.91 -2.76 7.13
CA ALA A 182 7.12 -3.70 7.95
C ALA A 182 7.52 -5.17 7.80
N PHE A 183 8.79 -5.47 7.49
CA PHE A 183 9.29 -6.83 7.46
C PHE A 183 9.42 -7.44 8.84
N GLN A 184 9.14 -8.75 8.92
CA GLN A 184 9.31 -9.58 10.10
C GLN A 184 10.28 -10.72 9.79
N PRO A 185 10.99 -11.31 10.78
CA PRO A 185 11.98 -12.38 10.54
C PRO A 185 11.41 -13.60 9.80
N TYR A 186 10.16 -13.93 10.02
CA TYR A 186 9.45 -15.06 9.40
C TYR A 186 8.88 -14.76 7.99
N HIS A 187 9.06 -13.55 7.45
CA HIS A 187 8.62 -13.21 6.11
C HIS A 187 9.49 -13.85 5.02
N SER A 188 8.98 -13.83 3.79
CA SER A 188 9.60 -14.42 2.61
C SER A 188 10.95 -13.81 2.28
N LEU A 189 11.95 -14.65 2.08
CA LEU A 189 13.27 -14.23 1.63
C LEU A 189 13.24 -13.73 0.17
N ILE A 190 12.34 -14.25 -0.68
CA ILE A 190 12.14 -13.74 -2.05
C ILE A 190 11.75 -12.25 -1.98
N GLU A 191 10.80 -11.89 -1.13
CA GLU A 191 10.37 -10.50 -1.02
C GLU A 191 11.50 -9.60 -0.52
N MET A 192 12.23 -10.02 0.51
CA MET A 192 13.38 -9.27 1.00
C MET A 192 14.44 -9.08 -0.08
N ARG A 193 14.75 -10.14 -0.85
CA ARG A 193 15.71 -10.07 -1.96
C ARG A 193 15.26 -9.04 -3.01
N ARG A 194 14.00 -9.08 -3.41
CA ARG A 194 13.44 -8.15 -4.39
C ARG A 194 13.57 -6.70 -3.94
N TYR A 195 13.26 -6.42 -2.67
CA TYR A 195 13.43 -5.09 -2.09
C TYR A 195 14.89 -4.66 -2.04
N ALA A 196 15.79 -5.54 -1.61
CA ALA A 196 17.23 -5.26 -1.56
C ALA A 196 17.78 -4.91 -2.96
N VAL A 197 17.37 -5.66 -3.99
CA VAL A 197 17.79 -5.42 -5.38
C VAL A 197 17.16 -4.15 -5.94
N ARG A 198 15.84 -3.97 -5.76
CA ARG A 198 15.07 -2.85 -6.33
C ARG A 198 15.48 -1.51 -5.74
N PHE A 199 15.76 -1.45 -4.43
CA PHE A 199 16.11 -0.22 -3.70
C PHE A 199 17.60 -0.09 -3.36
N MET A 200 18.47 -0.87 -3.99
CA MET A 200 19.92 -0.80 -3.78
C MET A 200 20.47 0.61 -3.90
N HIS A 201 20.00 1.38 -4.88
CA HIS A 201 20.41 2.76 -5.13
C HIS A 201 20.06 3.74 -4.00
N GLN A 202 19.11 3.37 -3.12
CA GLN A 202 18.70 4.20 -1.97
C GLN A 202 19.28 3.73 -0.63
N LEU A 203 19.98 2.60 -0.60
CA LEU A 203 20.48 2.02 0.65
C LEU A 203 21.38 2.98 1.44
N HIS A 204 22.17 3.81 0.77
CA HIS A 204 23.01 4.81 1.38
C HIS A 204 22.22 5.98 2.03
N LEU A 205 20.95 6.14 1.67
CA LEU A 205 20.03 7.17 2.19
C LEU A 205 19.08 6.63 3.26
N ILE A 206 19.19 5.34 3.64
CA ILE A 206 18.25 4.69 4.56
C ILE A 206 18.13 5.40 5.91
N LYS A 207 19.16 6.08 6.38
CA LYS A 207 19.13 6.86 7.62
C LYS A 207 18.32 8.15 7.48
N SER A 208 18.50 8.88 6.40
CA SER A 208 17.89 10.20 6.18
C SER A 208 16.56 10.14 5.47
N LEU A 209 16.28 9.06 4.73
CA LEU A 209 15.16 8.93 3.79
C LEU A 209 15.15 10.02 2.71
N ARG A 210 16.29 10.69 2.47
CA ARG A 210 16.41 11.65 1.39
C ARG A 210 16.17 10.95 0.04
N GLY A 211 15.35 11.56 -0.82
CA GLY A 211 14.94 10.95 -2.08
C GLY A 211 13.62 10.16 -2.01
N ILE A 212 13.06 9.94 -0.83
CA ILE A 212 11.67 9.52 -0.68
C ILE A 212 10.77 10.71 -0.97
N LEU A 213 9.74 10.48 -1.78
CA LEU A 213 8.74 11.47 -2.16
C LEU A 213 7.46 11.29 -1.36
N ARG A 214 6.78 12.39 -1.12
CA ARG A 214 5.44 12.44 -0.52
C ARG A 214 4.48 13.22 -1.40
N THR A 215 3.21 12.90 -1.33
CA THR A 215 2.14 13.72 -1.87
C THR A 215 1.95 14.99 -1.02
N LYS A 216 1.36 16.03 -1.59
CA LYS A 216 1.11 17.29 -0.90
C LYS A 216 0.10 17.13 0.24
N TYR A 217 -0.97 16.39 -0.02
CA TYR A 217 -1.95 15.94 0.96
C TYR A 217 -1.80 14.44 1.18
N ASP A 218 -2.68 13.82 1.96
CA ASP A 218 -2.73 12.36 2.06
C ASP A 218 -2.98 11.70 0.69
N GLN A 219 -2.74 10.38 0.61
CA GLN A 219 -2.81 9.68 -0.68
C GLN A 219 -4.23 9.60 -1.25
N TYR A 220 -5.26 9.68 -0.41
CA TYR A 220 -6.64 9.75 -0.91
C TYR A 220 -6.87 11.07 -1.65
N ASN A 221 -6.53 12.19 -1.02
CA ASN A 221 -6.72 13.51 -1.60
C ASN A 221 -5.82 13.80 -2.81
N SER A 222 -4.59 13.25 -2.82
CA SER A 222 -3.61 13.51 -3.89
C SER A 222 -3.59 12.46 -5.00
N LEU A 223 -4.08 11.25 -4.79
CA LEU A 223 -4.00 10.19 -5.81
C LEU A 223 -5.38 9.59 -6.14
N ILE A 224 -6.16 9.24 -5.14
CA ILE A 224 -7.42 8.53 -5.37
C ILE A 224 -8.50 9.49 -5.89
N ARG A 225 -8.78 10.55 -5.16
CA ARG A 225 -9.83 11.51 -5.49
C ARG A 225 -9.63 12.20 -6.84
N PRO A 226 -8.41 12.66 -7.22
CA PRO A 226 -8.18 13.18 -8.57
C PRO A 226 -8.46 12.15 -9.66
N LEU A 227 -8.12 10.89 -9.42
CA LEU A 227 -8.37 9.80 -10.35
C LEU A 227 -9.87 9.48 -10.48
N GLU A 228 -10.62 9.48 -9.37
CA GLU A 228 -12.08 9.34 -9.39
C GLU A 228 -12.75 10.47 -10.18
N VAL A 229 -12.37 11.72 -9.92
CA VAL A 229 -12.92 12.89 -10.63
C VAL A 229 -12.61 12.81 -12.12
N TYR A 230 -11.34 12.52 -12.48
CA TYR A 230 -10.94 12.32 -13.88
C TYR A 230 -11.80 11.25 -14.57
N LEU A 231 -12.01 10.12 -13.94
CA LEU A 231 -12.81 9.02 -14.50
C LEU A 231 -14.29 9.37 -14.60
N ALA A 232 -14.84 10.05 -13.59
CA ALA A 232 -16.23 10.50 -13.60
C ALA A 232 -16.49 11.50 -14.73
N ASP A 233 -15.58 12.45 -14.94
CA ASP A 233 -15.65 13.45 -16.03
C ASP A 233 -15.61 12.78 -17.42
N HIS A 234 -14.99 11.59 -17.52
CA HIS A 234 -14.99 10.79 -18.74
C HIS A 234 -16.18 9.84 -18.84
N GLY A 235 -17.11 9.87 -17.85
CA GLY A 235 -18.35 9.09 -17.86
C GLY A 235 -18.22 7.64 -17.43
N VAL A 236 -17.19 7.29 -16.64
CA VAL A 236 -17.03 5.95 -16.05
C VAL A 236 -18.12 5.72 -15.00
N ASN A 237 -18.70 4.52 -14.97
CA ASN A 237 -19.73 4.14 -14.00
C ASN A 237 -19.08 3.60 -12.72
N PHE A 238 -19.46 4.15 -11.58
CA PHE A 238 -19.03 3.71 -10.25
C PHE A 238 -20.18 3.05 -9.51
N VAL A 239 -19.98 1.85 -8.99
CA VAL A 239 -20.96 1.08 -8.22
C VAL A 239 -20.33 0.68 -6.89
N SER A 240 -20.59 1.47 -5.85
CA SER A 240 -20.14 1.22 -4.48
C SER A 240 -21.13 0.34 -3.71
N GLY A 241 -20.68 -0.35 -2.66
CA GLY A 241 -21.50 -1.28 -1.87
C GLY A 241 -21.85 -2.58 -2.61
N ALA A 242 -21.24 -2.83 -3.77
CA ALA A 242 -21.49 -3.99 -4.61
C ALA A 242 -20.36 -5.02 -4.47
N THR A 243 -20.67 -6.18 -3.92
CA THR A 243 -19.70 -7.27 -3.77
C THR A 243 -19.83 -8.24 -4.94
N VAL A 244 -18.78 -8.37 -5.76
CA VAL A 244 -18.69 -9.46 -6.73
C VAL A 244 -18.32 -10.73 -5.98
N THR A 245 -19.22 -11.69 -5.97
CA THR A 245 -19.14 -12.90 -5.15
C THR A 245 -18.61 -14.12 -5.90
N ASP A 246 -18.75 -14.15 -7.23
CA ASP A 246 -18.22 -15.19 -8.10
C ASP A 246 -18.11 -14.70 -9.56
N MET A 247 -17.42 -15.47 -10.41
CA MET A 247 -17.34 -15.27 -11.86
C MET A 247 -17.55 -16.61 -12.56
N ASP A 248 -18.43 -16.67 -13.57
CA ASP A 248 -18.54 -17.81 -14.44
C ASP A 248 -17.41 -17.81 -15.46
N ILE A 249 -16.70 -18.94 -15.55
CA ILE A 249 -15.58 -19.10 -16.47
C ILE A 249 -15.85 -20.27 -17.39
N ARG A 250 -15.96 -20.00 -18.69
CA ARG A 250 -15.99 -21.01 -19.74
C ARG A 250 -14.56 -21.47 -20.03
N ILE A 251 -14.31 -22.78 -19.95
CA ILE A 251 -13.01 -23.39 -20.22
C ILE A 251 -13.13 -24.28 -21.46
N GLU A 252 -12.40 -23.95 -22.52
CA GLU A 252 -12.35 -24.68 -23.78
C GLU A 252 -10.90 -25.01 -24.14
N GLY A 253 -10.47 -26.22 -23.80
CA GLY A 253 -9.06 -26.59 -23.88
C GLY A 253 -8.21 -25.78 -22.91
N ASN A 254 -7.29 -24.97 -23.41
CA ASN A 254 -6.49 -24.06 -22.59
C ASN A 254 -7.13 -22.65 -22.47
N ASP A 255 -8.13 -22.35 -23.27
CA ASP A 255 -8.75 -21.04 -23.30
C ASP A 255 -9.75 -20.85 -22.17
N LYS A 256 -9.68 -19.71 -21.48
CA LYS A 256 -10.51 -19.34 -20.34
C LYS A 256 -11.15 -17.98 -20.61
N THR A 257 -12.47 -17.93 -20.53
CA THR A 257 -13.26 -16.71 -20.79
C THR A 257 -14.27 -16.50 -19.68
N VAL A 258 -14.23 -15.36 -19.00
CA VAL A 258 -15.29 -14.95 -18.08
C VAL A 258 -16.55 -14.65 -18.90
N THR A 259 -17.68 -15.24 -18.48
CA THR A 259 -18.97 -15.11 -19.17
C THR A 259 -20.05 -14.43 -18.33
N ALA A 260 -19.87 -14.37 -17.01
CA ALA A 260 -20.75 -13.61 -16.11
C ALA A 260 -20.03 -13.21 -14.83
N LEU A 261 -20.50 -12.13 -14.19
CA LEU A 261 -20.17 -11.72 -12.83
C LEU A 261 -21.40 -11.93 -11.95
N HIS A 262 -21.20 -12.51 -10.77
CA HIS A 262 -22.22 -12.62 -9.73
C HIS A 262 -22.02 -11.50 -8.71
N ILE A 263 -23.01 -10.63 -8.56
CA ILE A 263 -22.95 -9.47 -7.67
C ILE A 263 -23.97 -9.64 -6.58
N GLY A 264 -23.52 -9.70 -5.31
CA GLY A 264 -24.40 -9.74 -4.16
C GLY A 264 -24.82 -8.33 -3.74
N GLU A 265 -26.12 -8.04 -3.74
CA GLU A 265 -26.71 -6.84 -3.20
C GLU A 265 -27.74 -7.21 -2.12
N GLY A 266 -27.40 -7.02 -0.85
CA GLY A 266 -28.33 -7.21 0.28
C GLY A 266 -29.03 -8.57 0.27
N SER A 267 -30.30 -8.63 -0.16
CA SER A 267 -31.12 -9.85 -0.20
C SER A 267 -31.20 -10.53 -1.57
N GLY A 268 -30.50 -10.05 -2.60
CA GLY A 268 -30.56 -10.57 -3.97
C GLY A 268 -29.16 -10.72 -4.60
N GLU A 269 -29.02 -11.69 -5.51
CA GLU A 269 -27.88 -11.82 -6.38
C GLU A 269 -28.24 -11.33 -7.78
N GLN A 270 -27.42 -10.44 -8.32
CA GLN A 270 -27.52 -9.99 -9.70
C GLN A 270 -26.46 -10.69 -10.55
N ILE A 271 -26.85 -11.23 -11.68
CA ILE A 271 -25.92 -11.80 -12.66
C ILE A 271 -25.73 -10.81 -13.80
N VAL A 272 -24.50 -10.35 -14.00
CA VAL A 272 -24.10 -9.46 -15.08
C VAL A 272 -23.43 -10.28 -16.19
N PRO A 273 -24.03 -10.42 -17.37
CA PRO A 273 -23.42 -11.16 -18.47
C PRO A 273 -22.20 -10.41 -19.01
N VAL A 274 -21.14 -11.16 -19.31
CA VAL A 274 -19.89 -10.66 -19.91
C VAL A 274 -19.77 -11.29 -21.29
N ALA A 275 -19.77 -10.44 -22.33
CA ALA A 275 -19.55 -10.92 -23.68
C ALA A 275 -18.08 -11.31 -23.91
N GLU A 276 -17.81 -12.19 -24.87
CA GLU A 276 -16.45 -12.67 -25.16
C GLU A 276 -15.46 -11.54 -25.50
N LYS A 277 -15.96 -10.47 -26.11
CA LYS A 277 -15.18 -9.27 -26.42
C LYS A 277 -14.97 -8.32 -25.25
N ASP A 278 -15.75 -8.45 -24.18
CA ASP A 278 -15.66 -7.59 -22.98
C ASP A 278 -14.46 -7.96 -22.12
N LEU A 279 -14.06 -7.08 -21.23
CA LEU A 279 -12.87 -7.22 -20.42
C LEU A 279 -13.23 -7.24 -18.92
N VAL A 280 -12.50 -8.04 -18.16
CA VAL A 280 -12.62 -8.09 -16.69
C VAL A 280 -11.25 -7.86 -16.07
N PHE A 281 -11.18 -6.92 -15.14
CA PHE A 281 -9.99 -6.62 -14.33
C PHE A 281 -10.32 -6.89 -12.87
N PHE A 282 -9.56 -7.76 -12.24
CA PHE A 282 -9.83 -8.21 -10.88
C PHE A 282 -8.67 -7.89 -9.93
N THR A 283 -8.95 -7.10 -8.91
CA THR A 283 -8.06 -6.93 -7.77
C THR A 283 -8.23 -8.12 -6.82
N ASN A 284 -7.29 -9.07 -6.88
CA ASN A 284 -7.40 -10.38 -6.24
C ASN A 284 -7.05 -10.42 -4.76
N GLY A 285 -6.71 -9.30 -4.16
CA GLY A 285 -6.41 -9.19 -2.74
C GLY A 285 -6.22 -7.76 -2.30
N SER A 286 -6.42 -7.50 -1.01
CA SER A 286 -6.13 -6.22 -0.39
C SER A 286 -5.44 -6.43 0.96
N MET A 287 -4.34 -5.72 1.18
CA MET A 287 -3.65 -5.74 2.47
C MET A 287 -4.50 -5.17 3.62
N THR A 288 -5.49 -4.35 3.32
CA THR A 288 -6.40 -3.78 4.31
C THR A 288 -7.74 -4.53 4.39
N GLN A 289 -7.83 -5.71 3.77
CA GLN A 289 -8.99 -6.59 3.89
C GLN A 289 -9.28 -6.89 5.37
N ASN A 290 -10.55 -6.87 5.75
CA ASN A 290 -11.01 -7.14 7.11
C ASN A 290 -10.51 -6.15 8.18
N SER A 291 -10.00 -4.98 7.80
CA SER A 291 -9.63 -3.94 8.76
C SER A 291 -10.84 -3.52 9.59
N THR A 292 -10.63 -3.30 10.87
CA THR A 292 -11.64 -2.75 11.78
C THR A 292 -11.07 -1.55 12.52
N GLN A 293 -11.94 -0.61 12.80
CA GLN A 293 -11.60 0.64 13.47
C GLN A 293 -12.10 0.61 14.91
N GLY A 294 -11.29 1.07 15.83
CA GLY A 294 -11.67 1.37 17.21
C GLY A 294 -11.99 2.86 17.40
N SER A 295 -11.95 3.29 18.64
CA SER A 295 -12.15 4.69 19.04
C SER A 295 -11.22 5.07 20.20
N MET A 296 -11.35 6.29 20.72
CA MET A 296 -10.65 6.69 21.96
C MET A 296 -10.91 5.73 23.12
N THR A 297 -12.08 5.14 23.20
CA THR A 297 -12.55 4.33 24.35
C THR A 297 -12.72 2.86 24.04
N GLU A 298 -12.69 2.47 22.79
CA GLU A 298 -12.93 1.08 22.36
C GLU A 298 -11.79 0.59 21.46
N ALA A 299 -11.30 -0.61 21.79
CA ALA A 299 -10.31 -1.28 20.96
C ALA A 299 -10.95 -1.77 19.64
N PRO A 300 -10.19 -1.79 18.52
CA PRO A 300 -10.66 -2.44 17.30
C PRO A 300 -10.75 -3.95 17.50
N VAL A 301 -11.68 -4.60 16.81
CA VAL A 301 -11.89 -6.04 16.91
C VAL A 301 -11.17 -6.75 15.77
N MET A 302 -10.24 -7.66 16.06
CA MET A 302 -9.55 -8.45 15.05
C MET A 302 -10.54 -9.34 14.27
N ASN A 303 -10.80 -8.98 13.01
CA ASN A 303 -11.65 -9.78 12.12
C ASN A 303 -10.82 -10.91 11.48
N ARG A 304 -11.08 -12.15 11.92
CA ARG A 304 -10.39 -13.37 11.48
C ARG A 304 -11.13 -14.13 10.38
N ASP A 305 -12.26 -13.60 9.90
CA ASP A 305 -13.05 -14.25 8.86
C ASP A 305 -12.42 -14.03 7.48
N THR A 306 -11.70 -15.04 7.01
CA THR A 306 -11.04 -15.03 5.69
C THR A 306 -11.96 -15.51 4.57
N VAL A 307 -13.00 -16.30 4.91
CA VAL A 307 -13.70 -17.16 3.93
C VAL A 307 -14.94 -16.50 3.34
N HIS A 308 -15.62 -15.62 4.06
CA HIS A 308 -17.00 -15.27 3.72
C HIS A 308 -17.19 -13.92 3.01
N LYS A 309 -16.19 -13.03 3.02
CA LYS A 309 -16.33 -11.69 2.43
C LYS A 309 -15.01 -11.13 1.91
N GLY A 310 -15.10 -10.37 0.82
CA GLY A 310 -14.00 -9.60 0.27
C GLY A 310 -13.21 -10.30 -0.84
N CYS A 311 -12.17 -9.61 -1.30
CA CYS A 311 -11.43 -10.03 -2.50
C CYS A 311 -10.69 -11.36 -2.35
N PHE A 312 -10.23 -11.74 -1.16
CA PHE A 312 -9.59 -13.06 -0.96
C PHE A 312 -10.58 -14.21 -1.18
N SER A 313 -11.83 -14.10 -0.71
CA SER A 313 -12.83 -15.17 -0.90
C SER A 313 -13.22 -15.33 -2.38
N LEU A 314 -13.30 -14.26 -3.16
CA LEU A 314 -13.48 -14.36 -4.60
C LEU A 314 -12.25 -15.00 -5.25
N TRP A 315 -11.04 -14.61 -4.84
CA TRP A 315 -9.82 -15.22 -5.36
C TRP A 315 -9.75 -16.72 -5.05
N GLU A 316 -10.11 -17.17 -3.84
CA GLU A 316 -10.20 -18.60 -3.49
C GLU A 316 -11.14 -19.39 -4.41
N LYS A 317 -12.34 -18.84 -4.67
CA LYS A 317 -13.30 -19.47 -5.60
C LYS A 317 -12.73 -19.59 -7.02
N LEU A 318 -12.08 -18.55 -7.51
CA LEU A 318 -11.48 -18.56 -8.84
C LEU A 318 -10.27 -19.49 -8.93
N ALA A 319 -9.41 -19.52 -7.90
CA ALA A 319 -8.27 -20.44 -7.81
C ALA A 319 -8.71 -21.90 -7.75
N ALA A 320 -9.84 -22.21 -7.10
CA ALA A 320 -10.45 -23.54 -7.11
C ALA A 320 -10.92 -23.97 -8.51
N LYS A 321 -11.32 -23.02 -9.38
CA LYS A 321 -11.71 -23.29 -10.76
C LYS A 321 -10.50 -23.47 -11.69
N CYS A 322 -9.43 -22.70 -11.45
CA CYS A 322 -8.25 -22.64 -12.32
C CYS A 322 -6.97 -22.58 -11.47
N PRO A 323 -6.14 -23.62 -11.43
CA PRO A 323 -4.91 -23.66 -10.63
C PRO A 323 -3.89 -22.55 -10.96
N GLU A 324 -3.94 -22.03 -12.20
CA GLU A 324 -3.07 -20.93 -12.63
C GLU A 324 -3.39 -19.58 -11.99
N TYR A 325 -4.50 -19.52 -11.23
CA TYR A 325 -4.88 -18.30 -10.50
C TYR A 325 -4.24 -18.21 -9.10
N GLY A 326 -3.31 -19.14 -8.81
CA GLY A 326 -2.46 -19.09 -7.62
C GLY A 326 -3.08 -19.70 -6.37
N HIS A 327 -2.53 -19.31 -5.21
CA HIS A 327 -2.80 -19.93 -3.92
C HIS A 327 -3.08 -18.86 -2.84
N PRO A 328 -4.31 -18.27 -2.80
CA PRO A 328 -4.66 -17.21 -1.85
C PRO A 328 -4.47 -17.60 -0.38
N GLU A 329 -4.61 -18.90 -0.05
CA GLU A 329 -4.39 -19.44 1.29
C GLU A 329 -2.95 -19.23 1.81
N LYS A 330 -1.98 -18.95 0.94
CA LYS A 330 -0.62 -18.62 1.35
C LYS A 330 -0.51 -17.22 1.96
N PHE A 331 -1.46 -16.35 1.68
CA PHE A 331 -1.43 -14.95 2.06
C PHE A 331 -2.47 -14.61 3.13
N ALA A 332 -3.67 -15.18 3.04
CA ALA A 332 -4.84 -14.79 3.84
C ALA A 332 -5.21 -15.80 4.93
N PHE A 333 -4.25 -16.48 5.58
CA PHE A 333 -4.57 -17.53 6.52
C PHE A 333 -4.13 -17.26 7.98
N ASP A 334 -3.14 -16.42 8.22
CA ASP A 334 -2.58 -16.20 9.56
C ASP A 334 -2.60 -14.70 9.94
N PRO A 335 -3.74 -14.19 10.41
CA PRO A 335 -3.84 -12.80 10.84
C PRO A 335 -2.96 -12.47 12.06
N ASP A 336 -2.53 -13.45 12.85
CA ASP A 336 -1.62 -13.20 13.98
C ASP A 336 -0.20 -12.90 13.54
N LYS A 337 0.21 -13.42 12.37
CA LYS A 337 1.52 -13.12 11.77
C LYS A 337 1.50 -11.98 10.77
N SER A 338 0.35 -11.70 10.16
CA SER A 338 0.25 -10.72 9.08
C SER A 338 -0.35 -9.38 9.51
N ASN A 339 -0.73 -9.21 10.78
CA ASN A 339 -1.30 -7.96 11.26
C ASN A 339 -0.25 -6.96 11.75
N PHE A 340 -0.64 -5.72 11.76
CA PHE A 340 -0.21 -4.70 12.71
C PHE A 340 -1.39 -3.78 13.07
N VAL A 341 -1.22 -2.99 14.12
CA VAL A 341 -2.17 -1.95 14.52
C VAL A 341 -1.58 -0.59 14.17
N SER A 342 -2.32 0.22 13.44
CA SER A 342 -1.99 1.64 13.25
C SER A 342 -2.88 2.51 14.10
N CYS A 343 -2.44 3.74 14.32
CA CYS A 343 -3.19 4.75 15.03
C CYS A 343 -3.09 6.08 14.28
N SER A 344 -4.24 6.61 13.89
CA SER A 344 -4.38 7.96 13.33
C SER A 344 -4.65 8.92 14.47
N VAL A 345 -3.84 9.96 14.60
CA VAL A 345 -3.89 10.90 15.72
C VAL A 345 -4.14 12.31 15.20
N THR A 346 -5.26 12.87 15.59
CA THR A 346 -5.61 14.27 15.33
C THR A 346 -5.46 15.06 16.62
N VAL A 347 -4.67 16.12 16.58
CA VAL A 347 -4.40 17.02 17.72
C VAL A 347 -5.02 18.38 17.42
N ARG A 348 -5.76 18.95 18.38
CA ARG A 348 -6.46 20.24 18.25
C ARG A 348 -5.99 21.20 19.31
N ASP A 349 -5.76 22.45 18.91
CA ASP A 349 -5.43 23.56 19.82
C ASP A 349 -4.23 23.27 20.74
N TYR A 350 -3.30 22.40 20.32
CA TYR A 350 -2.13 22.02 21.12
C TYR A 350 -0.88 21.82 20.24
N PRO A 351 -0.40 22.85 19.53
CA PRO A 351 0.75 22.74 18.63
C PRO A 351 2.05 22.40 19.38
N GLN A 352 2.12 22.67 20.67
CA GLN A 352 3.28 22.38 21.52
C GLN A 352 3.68 20.91 21.53
N PHE A 353 2.76 19.99 21.25
CA PHE A 353 3.07 18.58 21.13
C PHE A 353 3.97 18.30 19.91
N PHE A 354 3.64 18.88 18.76
CA PHE A 354 4.45 18.74 17.55
C PHE A 354 5.78 19.51 17.64
N ASP A 355 5.77 20.67 18.29
CA ASP A 355 7.00 21.43 18.60
C ASP A 355 7.95 20.59 19.46
N TYR A 356 7.41 19.91 20.47
CA TYR A 356 8.17 18.99 21.31
C TYR A 356 8.78 17.84 20.52
N LEU A 357 8.00 17.18 19.65
CA LEU A 357 8.49 16.09 18.81
C LEU A 357 9.60 16.60 17.87
N ALA A 358 9.43 17.78 17.27
CA ALA A 358 10.41 18.40 16.41
C ALA A 358 11.71 18.76 17.16
N GLU A 359 11.61 19.30 18.37
CA GLU A 359 12.75 19.62 19.21
C GLU A 359 13.54 18.35 19.58
N LYS A 360 12.85 17.31 20.05
CA LYS A 360 13.47 16.05 20.48
C LYS A 360 14.17 15.30 19.35
N THR A 361 13.56 15.27 18.18
CA THR A 361 14.08 14.51 17.04
C THR A 361 15.03 15.33 16.17
N GLY A 362 15.01 16.66 16.27
CA GLY A 362 15.66 17.56 15.32
C GLY A 362 15.01 17.58 13.94
N ASN A 363 13.81 17.02 13.80
CA ASN A 363 13.05 16.93 12.54
C ASN A 363 11.83 17.84 12.61
N PRO A 364 11.81 18.97 11.90
CA PRO A 364 10.58 19.77 11.75
C PRO A 364 9.45 18.95 11.14
N THR A 365 8.21 19.30 11.45
CA THR A 365 7.00 18.70 10.86
C THR A 365 7.12 18.56 9.34
N GLY A 366 6.88 17.37 8.80
CA GLY A 366 7.00 17.06 7.37
C GLY A 366 8.43 16.84 6.84
N LYS A 367 9.47 17.03 7.66
CA LYS A 367 10.87 16.84 7.24
C LYS A 367 11.47 15.51 7.69
N GLY A 368 10.95 14.90 8.74
CA GLY A 368 11.34 13.57 9.22
C GLY A 368 10.45 12.47 8.67
N GLY A 369 10.85 11.24 8.86
CA GLY A 369 10.04 10.06 8.55
C GLY A 369 10.47 8.82 9.31
N CYS A 370 9.54 7.90 9.53
CA CYS A 370 9.77 6.58 10.13
C CYS A 370 10.62 6.63 11.41
N SER A 371 10.26 7.50 12.36
CA SER A 371 10.91 7.55 13.68
C SER A 371 10.45 6.36 14.52
N THR A 372 11.38 5.58 15.08
CA THR A 372 11.09 4.27 15.68
C THR A 372 11.63 4.17 17.08
N PHE A 373 10.79 3.81 18.05
CA PHE A 373 11.21 3.39 19.38
C PHE A 373 11.55 1.88 19.33
N VAL A 374 12.84 1.58 19.24
CA VAL A 374 13.34 0.20 19.04
C VAL A 374 13.26 -0.67 20.28
N ASP A 375 13.25 -0.07 21.46
CA ASP A 375 13.07 -0.72 22.77
C ASP A 375 11.59 -0.92 23.15
N ALA A 376 10.66 -0.33 22.38
CA ALA A 376 9.23 -0.55 22.60
C ALA A 376 8.84 -1.99 22.22
N PRO A 377 8.17 -2.76 23.13
CA PRO A 377 7.70 -4.10 22.80
C PRO A 377 6.79 -4.14 21.57
N TRP A 378 6.05 -3.06 21.29
CA TRP A 378 5.23 -2.90 20.09
C TRP A 378 6.05 -2.51 18.86
N PHE A 379 7.33 -2.18 18.99
CA PHE A 379 8.17 -1.62 17.93
C PHE A 379 7.46 -0.46 17.23
N ILE A 380 7.26 0.62 17.99
CA ILE A 380 6.43 1.76 17.55
C ILE A 380 7.20 2.58 16.51
N ASN A 381 6.62 2.69 15.33
CA ASN A 381 7.11 3.56 14.26
C ASN A 381 6.08 4.68 14.03
N TYR A 382 6.52 5.94 14.05
CA TYR A 382 5.65 7.07 13.83
C TYR A 382 6.16 8.02 12.75
N ASN A 383 5.24 8.75 12.19
CA ASN A 383 5.48 9.76 11.18
C ASN A 383 4.63 11.01 11.44
N VAL A 384 5.24 12.18 11.26
CA VAL A 384 4.56 13.47 11.29
C VAL A 384 4.60 14.03 9.87
N PRO A 385 3.53 13.85 9.08
CA PRO A 385 3.51 14.30 7.70
C PRO A 385 3.50 15.83 7.59
N LEU A 386 3.73 16.33 6.38
CA LEU A 386 3.53 17.73 6.08
C LEU A 386 2.07 18.11 6.35
N GLN A 387 1.85 19.24 6.99
CA GLN A 387 0.52 19.80 7.21
C GLN A 387 0.20 20.88 6.18
N PRO A 388 -1.06 21.02 5.76
CA PRO A 388 -2.22 20.18 6.09
C PRO A 388 -2.19 18.84 5.36
N VAL A 389 -2.77 17.78 5.96
CA VAL A 389 -2.93 16.47 5.30
C VAL A 389 -4.19 16.38 4.44
N ALA A 390 -5.15 17.28 4.67
CA ALA A 390 -6.34 17.45 3.85
C ALA A 390 -6.49 18.93 3.49
N HIS A 391 -7.02 19.21 2.29
CA HIS A 391 -7.13 20.58 1.78
C HIS A 391 -7.93 21.52 2.71
N ASP A 392 -8.92 20.98 3.40
CA ASP A 392 -9.82 21.69 4.30
C ASP A 392 -9.44 21.60 5.80
N GLN A 393 -8.26 21.08 6.10
CA GLN A 393 -7.75 20.97 7.47
C GLN A 393 -7.54 22.36 8.09
N PRO A 394 -8.18 22.67 9.25
CA PRO A 394 -7.99 23.95 9.95
C PRO A 394 -6.55 24.11 10.47
N GLU A 395 -6.07 25.35 10.58
CA GLU A 395 -4.72 25.67 11.04
C GLU A 395 -4.44 25.23 12.48
N ASN A 396 -5.44 25.17 13.34
CA ASN A 396 -5.34 24.72 14.72
C ASN A 396 -5.42 23.19 14.89
N VAL A 397 -5.50 22.45 13.79
CA VAL A 397 -5.56 20.99 13.76
C VAL A 397 -4.30 20.45 13.12
N GLN A 398 -3.70 19.45 13.76
CA GLN A 398 -2.54 18.74 13.24
C GLN A 398 -2.80 17.24 13.26
N PHE A 399 -2.11 16.52 12.41
CA PHE A 399 -2.26 15.08 12.22
C PHE A 399 -0.91 14.39 12.31
N MET A 400 -0.88 13.22 12.92
CA MET A 400 0.21 12.25 12.82
C MET A 400 -0.34 10.83 12.71
N TRP A 401 0.50 9.96 12.22
CA TRP A 401 0.21 8.54 12.08
C TRP A 401 1.35 7.69 12.64
N PHE A 402 1.00 6.59 13.29
CA PHE A 402 1.99 5.62 13.72
C PHE A 402 1.43 4.20 13.72
N TYR A 403 2.29 3.22 13.83
CA TYR A 403 1.90 1.83 13.97
C TYR A 403 2.84 1.07 14.90
N GLY A 404 2.32 -0.01 15.49
CA GLY A 404 3.08 -1.01 16.20
C GLY A 404 3.28 -2.25 15.35
N LEU A 405 4.52 -2.52 14.93
CA LEU A 405 4.81 -3.68 14.09
C LEU A 405 4.64 -5.00 14.85
N HIS A 406 4.96 -5.00 16.15
CA HIS A 406 4.81 -6.15 17.02
C HIS A 406 3.55 -6.03 17.90
N ALA A 407 2.41 -5.76 17.28
CA ALA A 407 1.16 -5.38 17.97
C ALA A 407 0.60 -6.44 18.92
N ASN A 408 1.02 -7.69 18.79
CA ASN A 408 0.62 -8.79 19.70
C ASN A 408 1.43 -8.85 21.01
N ASN A 409 2.53 -8.10 21.12
CA ASN A 409 3.30 -8.04 22.36
C ASN A 409 2.59 -7.14 23.40
N CYS A 410 2.79 -7.44 24.69
CA CYS A 410 2.33 -6.54 25.76
C CYS A 410 3.16 -5.28 25.80
N GLY A 411 2.50 -4.12 25.88
CA GLY A 411 3.15 -2.83 26.05
C GLY A 411 3.89 -2.69 27.39
N THR A 412 4.76 -1.69 27.47
CA THR A 412 5.52 -1.40 28.69
C THR A 412 4.71 -0.64 29.74
N TYR A 413 3.96 0.38 29.33
CA TYR A 413 3.14 1.21 30.21
C TYR A 413 1.75 0.63 30.40
N VAL A 414 1.05 0.31 29.32
CA VAL A 414 -0.34 -0.15 29.32
C VAL A 414 -0.48 -1.63 29.73
N LYS A 415 0.56 -2.46 29.58
CA LYS A 415 0.56 -3.89 29.94
C LYS A 415 -0.48 -4.75 29.20
N LYS A 416 -0.83 -4.35 27.96
CA LYS A 416 -1.76 -5.06 27.06
C LYS A 416 -1.15 -5.17 25.67
N PRO A 417 -1.55 -6.16 24.85
CA PRO A 417 -1.27 -6.14 23.41
C PRO A 417 -1.89 -4.91 22.75
N MET A 418 -1.20 -4.31 21.79
CA MET A 418 -1.75 -3.14 21.06
C MET A 418 -3.06 -3.49 20.33
N THR A 419 -3.21 -4.74 19.90
CA THR A 419 -4.44 -5.28 19.28
C THR A 419 -5.68 -5.25 20.19
N GLU A 420 -5.48 -5.07 21.52
CA GLU A 420 -6.54 -5.05 22.53
C GLU A 420 -6.69 -3.66 23.17
N CYS A 421 -5.99 -2.64 22.63
CA CYS A 421 -5.96 -1.32 23.21
C CYS A 421 -6.92 -0.36 22.50
N SER A 422 -7.59 0.49 23.28
CA SER A 422 -8.30 1.67 22.78
C SER A 422 -7.32 2.76 22.32
N GLY A 423 -7.81 3.79 21.63
CA GLY A 423 -7.00 4.92 21.21
C GLY A 423 -6.35 5.65 22.38
N GLU A 424 -7.07 5.81 23.50
CA GLU A 424 -6.51 6.39 24.73
C GLU A 424 -5.35 5.55 25.28
N GLU A 425 -5.52 4.24 25.38
CA GLU A 425 -4.47 3.34 25.88
C GLU A 425 -3.24 3.36 24.97
N ILE A 426 -3.43 3.34 23.65
CA ILE A 426 -2.34 3.42 22.68
C ILE A 426 -1.58 4.75 22.83
N MET A 427 -2.30 5.87 22.99
CA MET A 427 -1.66 7.17 23.17
C MET A 427 -0.90 7.27 24.51
N ARG A 428 -1.39 6.65 25.58
CA ARG A 428 -0.67 6.59 26.87
C ARG A 428 0.67 5.87 26.74
N GLU A 429 0.71 4.75 26.02
CA GLU A 429 1.96 4.04 25.72
C GLU A 429 2.89 4.89 24.85
N PHE A 430 2.37 5.55 23.81
CA PHE A 430 3.15 6.42 22.94
C PHE A 430 3.75 7.62 23.72
N LEU A 431 2.96 8.28 24.53
CA LEU A 431 3.43 9.42 25.35
C LEU A 431 4.47 9.00 26.40
N TYR A 432 4.35 7.79 26.96
CA TYR A 432 5.39 7.21 27.81
C TYR A 432 6.72 7.07 27.06
N TYR A 433 6.70 6.53 25.82
CA TYR A 433 7.91 6.44 25.01
C TYR A 433 8.46 7.81 24.59
N CYS A 434 7.61 8.80 24.47
CA CYS A 434 8.05 10.20 24.28
C CYS A 434 8.64 10.85 25.55
N GLY A 435 8.61 10.18 26.72
CA GLY A 435 9.04 10.78 28.00
C GLY A 435 8.09 11.87 28.51
N LEU A 436 6.79 11.72 28.22
CA LEU A 436 5.73 12.67 28.56
C LEU A 436 4.69 12.07 29.52
N GLU A 437 5.06 11.06 30.31
CA GLU A 437 4.15 10.41 31.25
C GLU A 437 3.53 11.38 32.27
N ASP A 438 4.28 12.38 32.71
CA ASP A 438 3.81 13.41 33.67
C ASP A 438 2.84 14.42 33.01
N LYS A 439 2.73 14.43 31.67
CA LYS A 439 1.90 15.36 30.91
C LYS A 439 0.71 14.68 30.21
N ILE A 440 0.51 13.40 30.43
CA ILE A 440 -0.58 12.64 29.77
C ILE A 440 -1.92 13.34 29.97
N ASP A 441 -2.27 13.72 31.21
CA ASP A 441 -3.56 14.33 31.53
C ASP A 441 -3.73 15.76 30.96
N GLU A 442 -2.61 16.45 30.65
CA GLU A 442 -2.61 17.75 29.97
C GLU A 442 -2.84 17.59 28.46
N ILE A 443 -2.21 16.60 27.85
CA ILE A 443 -2.19 16.40 26.39
C ILE A 443 -3.45 15.68 25.88
N MET A 444 -3.91 14.66 26.60
CA MET A 444 -5.02 13.79 26.17
C MET A 444 -6.31 14.52 25.80
N PRO A 445 -6.75 15.61 26.48
CA PRO A 445 -7.95 16.34 26.09
C PRO A 445 -7.91 16.95 24.68
N HIS A 446 -6.72 17.12 24.10
CA HIS A 446 -6.50 17.69 22.77
C HIS A 446 -6.45 16.63 21.66
N ILE A 447 -6.44 15.34 22.02
CA ILE A 447 -6.18 14.23 21.10
C ILE A 447 -7.47 13.48 20.76
N THR A 448 -7.59 13.15 19.47
CA THR A 448 -8.43 12.05 18.99
C THR A 448 -7.52 11.01 18.34
N ALA A 449 -7.42 9.84 18.95
CA ALA A 449 -6.63 8.73 18.48
C ALA A 449 -7.57 7.59 18.03
N ILE A 450 -7.44 7.19 16.78
CA ILE A 450 -8.29 6.18 16.16
C ILE A 450 -7.42 5.00 15.74
N PRO A 451 -7.45 3.89 16.51
CA PRO A 451 -6.72 2.69 16.18
C PRO A 451 -7.42 1.92 15.06
N VAL A 452 -6.62 1.32 14.18
CA VAL A 452 -7.10 0.43 13.13
C VAL A 452 -6.28 -0.86 13.19
N VAL A 453 -6.93 -1.99 13.43
CA VAL A 453 -6.29 -3.29 13.29
C VAL A 453 -6.48 -3.80 11.86
N MET A 454 -5.38 -4.22 11.25
CA MET A 454 -5.34 -4.67 9.86
C MET A 454 -4.80 -6.10 9.81
N PRO A 455 -5.68 -7.12 9.73
CA PRO A 455 -5.30 -8.54 9.86
C PRO A 455 -4.29 -9.01 8.82
N TYR A 456 -4.33 -8.42 7.62
CA TYR A 456 -3.55 -8.89 6.46
C TYR A 456 -2.57 -7.87 5.91
N ILE A 457 -2.20 -6.86 6.69
CA ILE A 457 -1.38 -5.73 6.20
C ILE A 457 0.01 -6.12 5.70
N THR A 458 0.59 -7.20 6.21
CA THR A 458 1.87 -7.75 5.74
C THR A 458 1.73 -9.12 5.06
N SER A 459 0.51 -9.55 4.74
CA SER A 459 0.23 -10.88 4.17
C SER A 459 0.94 -11.12 2.82
N GLN A 460 1.19 -10.07 2.04
CA GLN A 460 1.95 -10.15 0.80
C GLN A 460 3.42 -10.56 1.02
N PHE A 461 3.93 -10.46 2.23
CA PHE A 461 5.30 -10.88 2.57
C PHE A 461 5.39 -12.31 3.12
N MET A 462 4.29 -13.03 3.26
CA MET A 462 4.31 -14.40 3.77
C MET A 462 5.12 -15.33 2.86
N PRO A 463 5.79 -16.37 3.41
CA PRO A 463 6.57 -17.33 2.64
C PRO A 463 5.73 -17.99 1.55
N ARG A 464 6.26 -18.05 0.36
CA ARG A 464 5.55 -18.48 -0.83
C ARG A 464 6.46 -19.07 -1.91
N LYS A 465 5.85 -19.71 -2.87
CA LYS A 465 6.45 -20.05 -4.17
C LYS A 465 6.12 -18.99 -5.21
N LEU A 466 6.89 -18.92 -6.28
CA LEU A 466 6.66 -17.98 -7.38
C LEU A 466 5.28 -18.16 -8.03
N LYS A 467 4.79 -19.41 -8.10
CA LYS A 467 3.47 -19.75 -8.67
C LYS A 467 2.28 -19.44 -7.76
N ASP A 468 2.50 -19.08 -6.50
CA ASP A 468 1.41 -18.85 -5.54
C ASP A 468 0.67 -17.53 -5.81
N ARG A 469 1.27 -16.62 -6.58
CA ARG A 469 0.57 -15.46 -7.16
C ARG A 469 0.23 -15.71 -8.63
N PRO A 470 -0.96 -15.31 -9.10
CA PRO A 470 -1.28 -15.35 -10.52
C PRO A 470 -0.41 -14.33 -11.29
N LYS A 471 -0.13 -14.61 -12.55
CA LYS A 471 0.39 -13.58 -13.47
C LYS A 471 -0.71 -12.55 -13.75
N VAL A 472 -0.34 -11.36 -14.22
CA VAL A 472 -1.31 -10.32 -14.62
C VAL A 472 -2.36 -10.91 -15.59
N ILE A 473 -1.92 -11.66 -16.59
CA ILE A 473 -2.81 -12.44 -17.47
C ILE A 473 -2.33 -13.89 -17.39
N PRO A 474 -3.00 -14.74 -16.59
CA PRO A 474 -2.67 -16.15 -16.52
C PRO A 474 -2.85 -16.84 -17.87
N TYR A 475 -2.12 -17.92 -18.10
CA TYR A 475 -2.13 -18.63 -19.36
C TYR A 475 -3.54 -19.05 -19.78
N GLY A 476 -3.87 -18.77 -21.02
CA GLY A 476 -5.17 -19.10 -21.62
C GLY A 476 -6.30 -18.09 -21.37
N ASN A 477 -6.12 -17.11 -20.47
CA ASN A 477 -7.16 -16.10 -20.28
C ASN A 477 -7.31 -15.20 -21.50
N LYS A 478 -8.56 -15.06 -21.95
CA LYS A 478 -8.93 -14.23 -23.11
C LYS A 478 -9.34 -12.82 -22.71
N ASN A 479 -10.03 -12.67 -21.58
CA ASN A 479 -10.68 -11.43 -21.19
C ASN A 479 -10.55 -11.09 -19.69
N LEU A 480 -9.81 -11.90 -18.90
CA LEU A 480 -9.57 -11.66 -17.48
C LEU A 480 -8.11 -11.31 -17.21
N ALA A 481 -7.88 -10.23 -16.49
CA ALA A 481 -6.60 -9.89 -15.90
C ALA A 481 -6.70 -9.70 -14.39
N PHE A 482 -5.65 -10.11 -13.68
CA PHE A 482 -5.45 -9.84 -12.25
C PHE A 482 -4.60 -8.59 -12.09
N VAL A 483 -4.97 -7.71 -11.17
CA VAL A 483 -4.26 -6.45 -10.90
C VAL A 483 -4.08 -6.24 -9.40
N GLY A 484 -3.06 -5.46 -9.03
CA GLY A 484 -2.79 -5.12 -7.63
C GLY A 484 -1.60 -5.87 -7.04
N GLN A 485 -1.53 -5.92 -5.71
CA GLN A 485 -0.34 -6.34 -4.97
C GLN A 485 -0.16 -7.86 -4.83
N PHE A 486 -1.19 -8.65 -5.13
CA PHE A 486 -1.14 -10.12 -5.07
C PHE A 486 -0.98 -10.75 -6.46
N VAL A 487 -0.34 -10.03 -7.36
CA VAL A 487 -0.02 -10.48 -8.73
C VAL A 487 1.48 -10.67 -8.86
N GLU A 488 1.91 -11.70 -9.59
CA GLU A 488 3.33 -11.98 -9.80
C GLU A 488 3.89 -11.06 -10.90
N LEU A 489 4.89 -10.28 -10.51
CA LEU A 489 5.72 -9.46 -11.40
C LEU A 489 7.18 -9.82 -11.20
N GLU A 490 7.84 -10.22 -12.26
CA GLU A 490 9.27 -10.52 -12.23
C GLU A 490 10.09 -9.24 -12.01
N GLY A 491 10.97 -9.27 -11.03
CA GLY A 491 11.91 -8.19 -10.74
C GLY A 491 11.29 -6.92 -10.14
N ASP A 492 10.00 -6.93 -9.79
CA ASP A 492 9.35 -5.81 -9.09
C ASP A 492 8.92 -6.20 -7.68
N VAL A 493 8.64 -5.22 -6.86
CA VAL A 493 8.32 -5.37 -5.44
C VAL A 493 6.83 -5.08 -5.20
N VAL A 494 6.20 -5.91 -4.39
CA VAL A 494 4.84 -5.67 -3.88
C VAL A 494 4.86 -4.59 -2.80
N PHE A 495 3.71 -4.21 -2.26
CA PHE A 495 3.59 -3.16 -1.23
C PHE A 495 3.90 -1.73 -1.72
N THR A 496 4.18 -1.54 -3.00
CA THR A 496 4.34 -0.22 -3.59
C THR A 496 3.11 0.15 -4.43
N VAL A 497 2.81 1.43 -4.48
CA VAL A 497 1.74 1.97 -5.36
C VAL A 497 2.08 1.69 -6.82
N GLU A 498 3.37 1.76 -7.17
CA GLU A 498 3.88 1.46 -8.51
C GLU A 498 3.45 0.09 -9.02
N THR A 499 3.58 -0.97 -8.20
CA THR A 499 3.18 -2.33 -8.61
C THR A 499 1.70 -2.40 -8.99
N SER A 500 0.84 -1.74 -8.22
CA SER A 500 -0.60 -1.69 -8.50
C SER A 500 -0.88 -1.01 -9.84
N VAL A 501 -0.27 0.13 -10.10
CA VAL A 501 -0.42 0.87 -11.37
C VAL A 501 0.21 0.11 -12.54
N ARG A 502 1.38 -0.49 -12.34
CA ARG A 502 2.09 -1.29 -13.35
C ARG A 502 1.27 -2.51 -13.79
N THR A 503 0.68 -3.25 -12.85
CA THR A 503 -0.18 -4.39 -13.19
C THR A 503 -1.38 -3.96 -14.02
N ALA A 504 -1.97 -2.81 -13.74
CA ALA A 504 -3.07 -2.23 -14.50
C ALA A 504 -2.63 -1.86 -15.93
N MET A 505 -1.46 -1.19 -16.07
CA MET A 505 -0.89 -0.87 -17.39
C MET A 505 -0.65 -2.14 -18.20
N ILE A 506 0.00 -3.15 -17.61
CA ILE A 506 0.25 -4.44 -18.29
C ILE A 506 -1.05 -5.09 -18.72
N ALA A 507 -2.06 -5.14 -17.85
CA ALA A 507 -3.35 -5.75 -18.11
C ALA A 507 -4.05 -5.11 -19.31
N VAL A 508 -4.19 -3.79 -19.31
CA VAL A 508 -4.85 -3.05 -20.39
C VAL A 508 -4.10 -3.19 -21.71
N TYR A 509 -2.77 -2.98 -21.68
CA TYR A 509 -1.97 -2.98 -22.90
C TYR A 509 -1.90 -4.36 -23.56
N ARG A 510 -1.81 -5.43 -22.77
CA ARG A 510 -1.73 -6.79 -23.32
C ARG A 510 -3.08 -7.34 -23.76
N LEU A 511 -4.17 -7.13 -23.00
CA LEU A 511 -5.50 -7.59 -23.40
C LEU A 511 -6.01 -6.90 -24.66
N LEU A 512 -5.62 -5.64 -24.89
CA LEU A 512 -6.04 -4.85 -26.05
C LEU A 512 -4.97 -4.76 -27.15
N HIS A 513 -3.80 -5.41 -26.97
CA HIS A 513 -2.68 -5.37 -27.91
C HIS A 513 -2.29 -3.95 -28.30
N LEU A 514 -2.25 -3.02 -27.31
CA LEU A 514 -1.85 -1.65 -27.60
C LEU A 514 -0.41 -1.59 -28.09
N ASP A 515 -0.16 -0.75 -29.09
CA ASP A 515 1.16 -0.55 -29.70
C ASP A 515 2.08 0.40 -28.88
N ARG A 516 1.84 0.50 -27.58
CA ARG A 516 2.66 1.25 -26.63
C ARG A 516 3.47 0.29 -25.77
N PRO A 517 4.79 0.51 -25.62
CA PRO A 517 5.62 -0.33 -24.77
C PRO A 517 5.24 -0.13 -23.29
N ILE A 518 5.25 -1.23 -22.53
CA ILE A 518 5.13 -1.17 -21.08
C ILE A 518 6.45 -0.61 -20.52
N THR A 519 6.35 0.37 -19.64
CA THR A 519 7.52 0.96 -18.99
C THR A 519 8.28 -0.11 -18.19
N PRO A 520 9.58 -0.29 -18.39
CA PRO A 520 10.36 -1.31 -17.68
C PRO A 520 10.45 -1.00 -16.18
N VAL A 521 10.67 -2.04 -15.38
CA VAL A 521 10.99 -1.87 -13.95
C VAL A 521 12.36 -1.21 -13.82
N PHE A 522 12.46 -0.21 -12.96
CA PHE A 522 13.73 0.45 -12.70
C PHE A 522 14.73 -0.51 -12.04
N GLN A 523 15.91 -0.59 -12.60
CA GLN A 523 16.96 -1.53 -12.18
C GLN A 523 17.92 -0.84 -11.19
N GLY A 524 17.45 -0.66 -9.93
CA GLY A 524 18.18 0.07 -8.89
C GLY A 524 19.57 -0.49 -8.57
N GLN A 525 19.79 -1.81 -8.77
CA GLN A 525 21.08 -2.45 -8.55
C GLN A 525 22.18 -2.01 -9.54
N TYR A 526 21.81 -1.40 -10.66
CA TYR A 526 22.77 -0.89 -11.65
C TYR A 526 22.95 0.64 -11.58
N ASP A 527 22.24 1.31 -10.70
CA ASP A 527 22.42 2.74 -10.48
C ASP A 527 23.53 2.98 -9.45
N ILE A 528 24.68 3.38 -9.95
CA ILE A 528 25.90 3.59 -9.15
C ILE A 528 26.11 5.05 -8.72
N ARG A 529 25.16 5.91 -8.95
CA ARG A 529 25.25 7.35 -8.62
C ARG A 529 25.23 7.62 -7.13
#